data_ef9cc425c397cd8dec6c9355a039fb3c
#
_entry.id   ef9cc425c397cd8dec6c9355a039fb3c
#
_cell.length_a   1.000
_cell.length_b   1.000
_cell.length_c   1.000
_cell.angle_alpha   90.00
_cell.angle_beta   90.00
_cell.angle_gamma   90.00
#
_symmetry.space_group_name_H-M   'P 1'
#
loop_
_entity.id
_entity.type
_entity.pdbx_description
1 polymer ?
#
loop_
_entity_poly.entity_id
_entity_poly.type
_entity_poly.pdbx_seq_one_letter_code
_entity_poly.pdbx_strand_id
1 'polypeptide(L)'
;RSGVIAELGGSLSAGSQGADISAIPALAFKQTEILRDGAAAQYGSDAIAGVINFVLKDDADGMSFEARTGEFAEGDGGLVQYMGNIGLPLGDDGFINITGSWSEQDATSRSIQRTDATTLIAAGNTDIASPYAQVWGGPEYRDNWNVFFNSGIELSDTQEIYAFGNYGARETEGGFY
;
A
#
# COMPACT_ATOMS: atom_id res chain seq x y z
N ARG A 1 -7.89 8.51 -16.80
CA ARG A 1 -6.99 7.50 -17.42
C ARG A 1 -6.58 6.52 -16.35
N SER A 2 -6.92 5.25 -16.48
CA SER A 2 -6.51 4.20 -15.56
C SER A 2 -5.06 3.82 -15.86
N GLY A 3 -4.16 4.12 -14.93
CA GLY A 3 -2.84 3.53 -14.92
C GLY A 3 -2.96 2.11 -14.34
N VAL A 4 -2.62 1.09 -15.10
CA VAL A 4 -2.55 -0.28 -14.58
C VAL A 4 -1.13 -0.48 -14.08
N ILE A 5 -0.98 -0.56 -12.77
CA ILE A 5 0.26 -1.03 -12.15
C ILE A 5 0.05 -2.53 -11.90
N ALA A 6 0.74 -3.36 -12.65
CA ALA A 6 0.66 -4.80 -12.49
C ALA A 6 1.51 -5.22 -11.28
N GLU A 7 0.92 -5.87 -10.32
CA GLU A 7 1.64 -6.54 -9.25
C GLU A 7 2.09 -7.93 -9.73
N LEU A 8 3.40 -8.17 -9.71
CA LEU A 8 4.01 -9.48 -9.92
C LEU A 8 4.27 -10.14 -8.56
N GLY A 9 3.24 -10.24 -7.74
CA GLY A 9 3.30 -10.90 -6.45
C GLY A 9 2.72 -12.31 -6.50
N GLY A 10 3.40 -13.27 -5.86
CA GLY A 10 2.92 -14.63 -5.74
C GLY A 10 1.54 -14.66 -5.06
N SER A 11 0.50 -14.73 -5.83
CA SER A 11 -0.86 -14.78 -5.34
C SER A 11 -1.35 -16.22 -5.22
N LEU A 12 -2.36 -16.40 -4.38
CA LEU A 12 -3.10 -17.66 -4.23
C LEU A 12 -3.80 -18.14 -5.52
N SER A 13 -3.74 -17.34 -6.58
CA SER A 13 -4.31 -17.68 -7.91
C SER A 13 -3.29 -17.36 -8.97
N ALA A 14 -2.70 -18.39 -9.59
CA ALA A 14 -1.80 -18.23 -10.72
C ALA A 14 -2.48 -17.46 -11.85
N GLY A 15 -1.87 -16.37 -12.31
CA GLY A 15 -2.37 -15.55 -13.43
C GLY A 15 -3.33 -14.42 -13.05
N SER A 16 -3.65 -14.20 -11.77
CA SER A 16 -4.38 -13.00 -11.36
C SER A 16 -3.43 -11.80 -11.33
N GLN A 17 -3.82 -10.72 -11.98
CA GLN A 17 -3.12 -9.44 -11.96
C GLN A 17 -4.08 -8.39 -11.40
N GLY A 18 -3.67 -7.74 -10.33
CA GLY A 18 -4.37 -6.60 -9.74
C GLY A 18 -3.53 -5.33 -9.84
N ALA A 19 -4.16 -4.17 -9.80
CA ALA A 19 -3.43 -2.92 -9.66
C ALA A 19 -2.94 -2.79 -8.21
N ASP A 20 -1.63 -2.57 -8.01
CA ASP A 20 -1.08 -2.28 -6.68
C ASP A 20 -1.28 -0.80 -6.34
N ILE A 21 -2.35 -0.51 -5.63
CA ILE A 21 -2.65 0.84 -5.13
C ILE A 21 -1.82 1.21 -3.90
N SER A 22 -1.12 0.26 -3.28
CA SER A 22 -0.28 0.51 -2.10
C SER A 22 0.98 1.33 -2.44
N ALA A 23 1.34 1.39 -3.73
CA ALA A 23 2.41 2.23 -4.25
C ALA A 23 2.10 3.73 -4.19
N ILE A 24 0.84 4.12 -3.92
CA ILE A 24 0.44 5.53 -3.79
C ILE A 24 0.18 5.84 -2.31
N PRO A 25 0.98 6.69 -1.66
CA PRO A 25 0.74 7.09 -0.27
C PRO A 25 -0.65 7.70 -0.10
N ALA A 26 -1.35 7.35 0.99
CA ALA A 26 -2.71 7.86 1.24
C ALA A 26 -2.80 9.39 1.26
N LEU A 27 -1.75 10.06 1.73
CA LEU A 27 -1.67 11.52 1.78
C LEU A 27 -1.56 12.19 0.39
N ALA A 28 -1.27 11.42 -0.68
CA ALA A 28 -1.28 11.91 -2.06
C ALA A 28 -2.70 12.07 -2.63
N PHE A 29 -3.71 11.49 -1.98
CA PHE A 29 -5.09 11.63 -2.42
C PHE A 29 -5.74 12.90 -1.86
N LYS A 30 -6.39 13.64 -2.75
CA LYS A 30 -7.29 14.76 -2.42
C LYS A 30 -8.63 14.23 -1.94
N GLN A 31 -9.15 13.23 -2.65
CA GLN A 31 -10.40 12.55 -2.32
C GLN A 31 -10.48 11.16 -2.95
N THR A 32 -11.37 10.33 -2.39
CA THR A 32 -11.74 9.04 -2.97
C THR A 32 -13.23 9.06 -3.28
N GLU A 33 -13.58 8.78 -4.52
CA GLU A 33 -14.95 8.73 -5.01
C GLU A 33 -15.36 7.28 -5.22
N ILE A 34 -16.54 6.91 -4.72
CA ILE A 34 -17.08 5.56 -4.86
C ILE A 34 -18.39 5.65 -5.63
N LEU A 35 -18.38 5.14 -6.87
CA LEU A 35 -19.57 4.99 -7.68
C LEU A 35 -20.08 3.55 -7.55
N ARG A 36 -21.25 3.40 -6.95
CA ARG A 36 -21.95 2.13 -6.78
C ARG A 36 -23.05 2.03 -7.84
N ASP A 37 -23.18 0.86 -8.44
CA ASP A 37 -24.19 0.54 -9.46
C ASP A 37 -24.12 1.37 -10.75
N GLY A 38 -24.44 0.77 -11.88
CA GLY A 38 -24.56 1.45 -13.17
C GLY A 38 -23.27 2.02 -13.77
N ALA A 39 -22.11 1.78 -13.16
CA ALA A 39 -20.84 2.29 -13.60
C ALA A 39 -20.39 1.74 -14.98
N ALA A 40 -20.91 0.58 -15.39
CA ALA A 40 -20.56 -0.08 -16.64
C ALA A 40 -20.87 0.77 -17.89
N ALA A 41 -21.90 1.62 -17.84
CA ALA A 41 -22.27 2.50 -18.95
C ALA A 41 -21.20 3.57 -19.24
N GLN A 42 -20.47 3.99 -18.22
CA GLN A 42 -19.45 5.06 -18.33
C GLN A 42 -18.02 4.52 -18.32
N TYR A 43 -17.75 3.45 -17.60
CA TYR A 43 -16.40 2.92 -17.33
C TYR A 43 -16.13 1.55 -17.99
N GLY A 44 -17.10 1.00 -18.72
CA GLY A 44 -16.96 -0.26 -19.45
C GLY A 44 -17.45 -1.48 -18.67
N SER A 45 -17.39 -2.64 -19.34
CA SER A 45 -17.93 -3.91 -18.84
C SER A 45 -17.28 -4.41 -17.54
N ASP A 46 -16.07 -3.94 -17.21
CA ASP A 46 -15.36 -4.39 -16.03
C ASP A 46 -15.85 -3.72 -14.75
N ALA A 47 -16.61 -2.62 -14.87
CA ALA A 47 -17.19 -1.86 -13.76
C ALA A 47 -18.59 -2.39 -13.33
N ILE A 48 -18.76 -3.72 -13.22
CA ILE A 48 -20.04 -4.34 -12.88
C ILE A 48 -20.46 -4.05 -11.44
N ALA A 49 -19.51 -4.13 -10.51
CA ALA A 49 -19.78 -3.93 -9.08
C ALA A 49 -19.65 -2.46 -8.65
N GLY A 50 -18.99 -1.62 -9.45
CA GLY A 50 -18.75 -0.23 -9.16
C GLY A 50 -17.35 0.25 -9.57
N VAL A 51 -17.07 1.51 -9.29
CA VAL A 51 -15.78 2.15 -9.55
C VAL A 51 -15.32 2.89 -8.31
N ILE A 52 -14.03 2.77 -7.98
CA ILE A 52 -13.37 3.60 -7.00
C ILE A 52 -12.40 4.50 -7.77
N ASN A 53 -12.62 5.81 -7.69
CA ASN A 53 -11.77 6.81 -8.30
C ASN A 53 -10.93 7.51 -7.23
N PHE A 54 -9.62 7.44 -7.36
CA PHE A 54 -8.67 8.14 -6.49
C PHE A 54 -8.24 9.43 -7.18
N VAL A 55 -8.65 10.56 -6.63
CA VAL A 55 -8.27 11.87 -7.12
C VAL A 55 -7.00 12.30 -6.41
N LEU A 56 -5.94 12.55 -7.19
CA LEU A 56 -4.65 12.99 -6.67
C LEU A 56 -4.70 14.47 -6.27
N LYS A 57 -3.87 14.85 -5.29
CA LYS A 57 -3.66 16.25 -4.95
C LYS A 57 -3.00 17.00 -6.11
N ASP A 58 -3.53 18.14 -6.42
CA ASP A 58 -3.14 19.07 -7.48
C ASP A 58 -2.84 20.48 -6.94
N ASP A 59 -2.74 20.61 -5.61
CA ASP A 59 -2.48 21.88 -4.96
C ASP A 59 -1.07 22.37 -5.31
N ALA A 60 -0.97 23.64 -5.72
CA ALA A 60 0.29 24.31 -6.06
C ALA A 60 0.95 24.98 -4.84
N ASP A 61 0.37 24.85 -3.66
CA ASP A 61 0.88 25.41 -2.41
C ASP A 61 0.48 24.55 -1.20
N GLY A 62 1.05 24.87 -0.04
CA GLY A 62 0.73 24.20 1.20
C GLY A 62 1.55 22.95 1.47
N MET A 63 1.48 22.51 2.72
CA MET A 63 2.11 21.30 3.19
C MET A 63 1.24 20.60 4.23
N SER A 64 1.37 19.29 4.31
CA SER A 64 0.77 18.49 5.36
C SER A 64 1.74 17.41 5.85
N PHE A 65 1.63 17.08 7.14
CA PHE A 65 2.42 16.03 7.76
C PHE A 65 1.52 15.19 8.65
N GLU A 66 1.73 13.88 8.61
CA GLU A 66 1.01 12.92 9.42
C GLU A 66 1.97 11.92 10.05
N ALA A 67 1.81 11.67 11.35
CA ALA A 67 2.51 10.62 12.07
C ALA A 67 1.48 9.70 12.71
N ARG A 68 1.66 8.40 12.54
CA ARG A 68 0.82 7.36 13.12
C ARG A 68 1.69 6.38 13.90
N THR A 69 1.20 5.94 15.03
CA THR A 69 1.75 4.83 15.78
C THR A 69 0.60 4.00 16.35
N GLY A 70 0.81 2.72 16.48
CA GLY A 70 -0.20 1.81 17.03
C GLY A 70 0.35 0.41 17.20
N GLU A 71 -0.40 -0.40 17.92
CA GLU A 71 -0.16 -1.82 18.12
C GLU A 71 -1.49 -2.54 18.25
N PHE A 72 -1.51 -3.84 18.06
CA PHE A 72 -2.70 -4.64 18.37
C PHE A 72 -2.89 -4.78 19.89
N ALA A 73 -4.13 -5.04 20.30
CA ALA A 73 -4.49 -5.20 21.73
C ALA A 73 -3.71 -6.32 22.44
N GLU A 74 -3.16 -7.25 21.68
CA GLU A 74 -2.32 -8.36 22.16
C GLU A 74 -0.86 -7.95 22.40
N GLY A 75 -0.49 -6.70 22.06
CA GLY A 75 0.86 -6.17 22.26
C GLY A 75 1.85 -6.60 21.17
N ASP A 76 1.37 -6.93 19.99
CA ASP A 76 2.17 -7.26 18.80
C ASP A 76 1.83 -6.35 17.62
N GLY A 77 2.57 -6.45 16.51
CA GLY A 77 2.33 -5.70 15.28
C GLY A 77 2.49 -4.19 15.44
N GLY A 78 3.43 -3.76 16.28
CA GLY A 78 3.76 -2.35 16.45
C GLY A 78 3.97 -1.66 15.11
N LEU A 79 3.30 -0.53 14.88
CA LEU A 79 3.36 0.27 13.67
C LEU A 79 3.88 1.65 13.99
N VAL A 80 4.84 2.12 13.19
CA VAL A 80 5.25 3.52 13.11
C VAL A 80 5.18 3.95 11.66
N GLN A 81 4.51 5.07 11.39
CA GLN A 81 4.37 5.61 10.04
C GLN A 81 4.49 7.13 10.06
N TYR A 82 5.24 7.66 9.10
CA TYR A 82 5.31 9.09 8.80
C TYR A 82 4.94 9.34 7.35
N MET A 83 4.16 10.39 7.12
CA MET A 83 3.81 10.85 5.78
C MET A 83 3.92 12.36 5.71
N GLY A 84 4.41 12.86 4.57
CA GLY A 84 4.50 14.29 4.30
C GLY A 84 4.07 14.56 2.87
N ASN A 85 3.41 15.69 2.67
CA ASN A 85 2.99 16.17 1.35
C ASN A 85 3.31 17.65 1.23
N ILE A 86 3.76 18.08 0.04
CA ILE A 86 4.00 19.47 -0.28
C ILE A 86 3.51 19.77 -1.70
N GLY A 87 2.79 20.89 -1.85
CA GLY A 87 2.44 21.49 -3.12
C GLY A 87 3.39 22.62 -3.45
N LEU A 88 3.81 22.72 -4.70
CA LEU A 88 4.70 23.74 -5.23
C LEU A 88 4.16 24.25 -6.57
N PRO A 89 4.25 25.56 -6.86
CA PRO A 89 3.87 26.09 -8.16
C PRO A 89 4.89 25.69 -9.25
N LEU A 90 4.40 25.43 -10.43
CA LEU A 90 5.19 25.21 -11.65
C LEU A 90 4.82 26.27 -12.70
N GLY A 91 5.56 27.39 -12.73
CA GLY A 91 5.17 28.56 -13.49
C GLY A 91 3.94 29.24 -12.89
N ASP A 92 3.16 29.90 -13.75
CA ASP A 92 1.94 30.63 -13.32
C ASP A 92 0.70 29.71 -13.33
N ASP A 93 0.67 28.71 -14.20
CA ASP A 93 -0.51 27.88 -14.48
C ASP A 93 -0.22 26.36 -14.25
N GLY A 94 0.72 26.04 -13.38
CA GLY A 94 1.07 24.65 -13.12
C GLY A 94 1.32 24.35 -11.65
N PHE A 95 1.39 23.04 -11.35
CA PHE A 95 1.66 22.53 -10.01
C PHE A 95 2.63 21.34 -10.04
N ILE A 96 3.33 21.16 -8.94
CA ILE A 96 4.02 19.93 -8.57
C ILE A 96 3.60 19.58 -7.16
N ASN A 97 3.03 18.40 -6.96
CA ASN A 97 2.64 17.89 -5.66
C ASN A 97 3.49 16.64 -5.35
N ILE A 98 4.21 16.66 -4.23
CA ILE A 98 5.12 15.58 -3.83
C ILE A 98 4.65 15.02 -2.49
N THR A 99 4.52 13.71 -2.42
CA THR A 99 4.18 12.98 -1.19
C THR A 99 5.25 11.96 -0.88
N GLY A 100 5.80 12.02 0.34
CA GLY A 100 6.68 10.98 0.87
C GLY A 100 5.99 10.18 1.97
N SER A 101 6.30 8.91 2.08
CA SER A 101 5.89 8.05 3.20
C SER A 101 7.03 7.15 3.64
N TRP A 102 7.06 6.86 4.92
CA TRP A 102 7.94 5.86 5.52
C TRP A 102 7.17 5.13 6.62
N SER A 103 7.36 3.82 6.73
CA SER A 103 6.73 3.02 7.78
C SER A 103 7.52 1.77 8.10
N GLU A 104 7.45 1.38 9.37
CA GLU A 104 7.86 0.08 9.89
C GLU A 104 6.69 -0.57 10.61
N GLN A 105 6.60 -1.88 10.52
CA GLN A 105 5.60 -2.65 11.25
C GLN A 105 6.20 -3.97 11.71
N ASP A 106 6.08 -4.24 13.00
CA ASP A 106 6.49 -5.51 13.59
C ASP A 106 5.59 -6.66 13.13
N ALA A 107 6.17 -7.85 13.05
CA ALA A 107 5.41 -9.06 12.78
C ALA A 107 4.36 -9.34 13.87
N THR A 108 3.30 -10.00 13.47
CA THR A 108 2.36 -10.60 14.42
C THR A 108 2.47 -12.12 14.36
N SER A 109 2.34 -12.79 15.49
CA SER A 109 2.22 -14.24 15.54
C SER A 109 1.31 -14.68 16.70
N ARG A 110 0.22 -15.35 16.33
CA ARG A 110 -0.71 -15.97 17.28
C ARG A 110 -0.78 -17.48 17.04
N SER A 111 0.38 -18.03 16.68
CA SER A 111 0.53 -19.44 16.36
C SER A 111 0.41 -20.30 17.59
N ILE A 112 -0.14 -21.49 17.41
CA ILE A 112 -0.14 -22.58 18.38
C ILE A 112 0.63 -23.76 17.81
N GLN A 113 1.21 -24.57 18.69
CA GLN A 113 1.93 -25.76 18.25
C GLN A 113 1.00 -26.73 17.52
N ARG A 114 1.44 -27.25 16.39
CA ARG A 114 0.73 -28.29 15.64
C ARG A 114 0.59 -29.56 16.49
N THR A 115 -0.53 -30.24 16.38
CA THR A 115 -0.82 -31.45 17.14
C THR A 115 0.15 -32.59 16.79
N ASP A 116 0.50 -32.74 15.52
CA ASP A 116 1.48 -33.73 15.06
C ASP A 116 2.89 -33.43 15.62
N ALA A 117 3.32 -32.16 15.58
CA ALA A 117 4.57 -31.71 16.16
C ALA A 117 4.61 -31.96 17.68
N THR A 118 3.54 -31.66 18.41
CA THR A 118 3.43 -31.95 19.84
C THR A 118 3.63 -33.44 20.13
N THR A 119 3.04 -34.32 19.32
CA THR A 119 3.16 -35.75 19.47
C THR A 119 4.59 -36.24 19.24
N LEU A 120 5.25 -35.71 18.22
CA LEU A 120 6.63 -36.06 17.89
C LEU A 120 7.63 -35.57 18.95
N ILE A 121 7.42 -34.34 19.47
CA ILE A 121 8.23 -33.78 20.57
C ILE A 121 8.07 -34.65 21.83
N ALA A 122 6.84 -35.06 22.15
CA ALA A 122 6.57 -35.93 23.28
C ALA A 122 7.21 -37.34 23.12
N ALA A 123 7.39 -37.77 21.87
CA ALA A 123 8.09 -39.00 21.53
C ALA A 123 9.64 -38.86 21.55
N GLY A 124 10.15 -37.69 21.92
CA GLY A 124 11.60 -37.45 22.06
C GLY A 124 12.28 -36.89 20.80
N ASN A 125 11.56 -36.45 19.80
CA ASN A 125 12.16 -35.79 18.64
C ASN A 125 12.62 -34.38 19.02
N THR A 126 13.90 -34.08 18.85
CA THR A 126 14.54 -32.82 19.20
C THR A 126 14.74 -31.88 17.98
N ASP A 127 14.45 -32.37 16.78
CA ASP A 127 14.69 -31.63 15.53
C ASP A 127 13.49 -30.74 15.15
N ILE A 128 12.40 -30.83 15.93
CA ILE A 128 11.20 -30.02 15.71
C ILE A 128 11.31 -28.70 16.48
N ALA A 129 11.06 -27.59 15.76
CA ALA A 129 11.09 -26.27 16.37
C ALA A 129 10.10 -26.13 17.55
N SER A 130 10.58 -25.54 18.64
CA SER A 130 9.78 -25.22 19.82
C SER A 130 10.01 -23.73 20.15
N PRO A 131 8.98 -22.99 20.53
CA PRO A 131 7.64 -23.46 20.92
C PRO A 131 6.71 -23.82 19.74
N TYR A 132 7.00 -23.39 18.51
CA TYR A 132 6.09 -23.61 17.38
C TYR A 132 6.85 -24.18 16.17
N ALA A 133 6.34 -25.28 15.61
CA ALA A 133 6.82 -25.83 14.35
C ALA A 133 6.27 -25.07 13.12
N GLN A 134 5.21 -24.29 13.30
CA GLN A 134 4.60 -23.48 12.27
C GLN A 134 4.17 -22.13 12.86
N VAL A 135 4.56 -21.06 12.18
CA VAL A 135 4.23 -19.69 12.59
C VAL A 135 3.31 -19.06 11.54
N TRP A 136 2.12 -18.62 11.99
CA TRP A 136 1.17 -17.90 11.19
C TRP A 136 0.99 -16.50 11.76
N GLY A 137 1.19 -15.48 10.92
CA GLY A 137 1.02 -14.10 11.35
C GLY A 137 1.18 -13.14 10.21
N GLY A 138 0.95 -11.87 10.49
CA GLY A 138 1.29 -10.77 9.60
C GLY A 138 2.81 -10.67 9.46
N PRO A 139 3.31 -10.34 8.26
CA PRO A 139 4.74 -10.16 8.04
C PRO A 139 5.27 -8.93 8.79
N GLU A 140 6.57 -8.91 9.01
CA GLU A 140 7.30 -7.72 9.40
C GLU A 140 7.59 -6.87 8.15
N TYR A 141 7.37 -5.57 8.23
CA TYR A 141 7.75 -4.61 7.21
C TYR A 141 8.86 -3.73 7.76
N ARG A 142 10.02 -3.74 7.08
CA ARG A 142 11.19 -2.94 7.43
C ARG A 142 11.42 -1.90 6.35
N ASP A 143 11.78 -0.67 6.75
CA ASP A 143 12.19 0.39 5.83
C ASP A 143 11.28 0.55 4.60
N ASN A 144 9.96 0.41 4.81
CA ASN A 144 9.00 0.62 3.74
C ASN A 144 8.86 2.12 3.48
N TRP A 145 9.41 2.60 2.35
CA TRP A 145 9.31 3.99 1.98
C TRP A 145 8.86 4.17 0.52
N ASN A 146 8.19 5.27 0.28
CA ASN A 146 7.70 5.63 -1.04
C ASN A 146 7.71 7.15 -1.21
N VAL A 147 8.06 7.59 -2.42
CA VAL A 147 7.89 8.96 -2.87
C VAL A 147 7.00 8.93 -4.11
N PHE A 148 5.94 9.68 -4.07
CA PHE A 148 4.98 9.85 -5.15
C PHE A 148 4.95 11.31 -5.59
N PHE A 149 4.88 11.57 -6.90
CA PHE A 149 4.66 12.91 -7.41
C PHE A 149 3.49 12.94 -8.38
N ASN A 150 2.84 14.09 -8.42
CA ASN A 150 1.79 14.46 -9.36
C ASN A 150 2.06 15.89 -9.84
N SER A 151 2.07 16.12 -11.14
CA SER A 151 2.34 17.44 -11.70
C SER A 151 1.55 17.69 -12.97
N GLY A 152 1.18 18.93 -13.18
CA GLY A 152 0.52 19.39 -14.39
C GLY A 152 0.87 20.83 -14.67
N ILE A 153 0.87 21.21 -15.93
CA ILE A 153 1.04 22.58 -16.40
C ILE A 153 0.18 22.81 -17.65
N GLU A 154 -0.62 23.85 -17.61
CA GLU A 154 -1.35 24.33 -18.78
C GLU A 154 -0.42 25.15 -19.68
N LEU A 155 -0.26 24.74 -20.94
CA LEU A 155 0.54 25.46 -21.92
C LEU A 155 -0.29 26.45 -22.73
N SER A 156 -1.58 26.19 -22.85
CA SER A 156 -2.60 27.03 -23.50
C SER A 156 -3.99 26.52 -23.12
N ASP A 157 -5.04 27.24 -23.49
CA ASP A 157 -6.46 26.87 -23.28
C ASP A 157 -6.83 25.46 -23.79
N THR A 158 -5.99 24.86 -24.64
CA THR A 158 -6.26 23.56 -25.28
C THR A 158 -5.15 22.52 -25.07
N GLN A 159 -4.09 22.88 -24.37
CA GLN A 159 -2.92 21.99 -24.20
C GLN A 159 -2.45 21.98 -22.75
N GLU A 160 -2.36 20.78 -22.21
CA GLU A 160 -1.84 20.48 -20.88
C GLU A 160 -0.76 19.40 -20.96
N ILE A 161 0.30 19.58 -20.18
CA ILE A 161 1.25 18.49 -19.88
C ILE A 161 0.97 17.99 -18.48
N TYR A 162 0.79 16.69 -18.35
CA TYR A 162 0.54 16.03 -17.08
C TYR A 162 1.47 14.85 -16.88
N ALA A 163 2.03 14.72 -15.67
CA ALA A 163 2.91 13.62 -15.30
C ALA A 163 2.71 13.22 -13.85
N PHE A 164 2.74 11.92 -13.58
CA PHE A 164 2.76 11.37 -12.22
C PHE A 164 3.62 10.12 -12.18
N GLY A 165 4.09 9.77 -10.99
CA GLY A 165 4.87 8.57 -10.79
C GLY A 165 5.25 8.36 -9.34
N ASN A 166 5.83 7.18 -9.08
CA ASN A 166 6.32 6.83 -7.76
C ASN A 166 7.65 6.11 -7.84
N TYR A 167 8.38 6.19 -6.75
CA TYR A 167 9.58 5.41 -6.51
C TYR A 167 9.64 5.04 -5.03
N GLY A 168 9.94 3.78 -4.73
CA GLY A 168 10.01 3.32 -3.35
C GLY A 168 10.64 1.95 -3.22
N ALA A 169 10.84 1.54 -1.98
CA ALA A 169 11.32 0.22 -1.62
C ALA A 169 10.53 -0.31 -0.42
N ARG A 170 10.37 -1.62 -0.37
CA ARG A 170 9.77 -2.35 0.73
C ARG A 170 10.58 -3.59 1.01
N GLU A 171 10.98 -3.74 2.25
CA GLU A 171 11.53 -4.99 2.76
C GLU A 171 10.46 -5.69 3.61
N THR A 172 10.19 -6.95 3.28
CA THR A 172 9.15 -7.72 3.97
C THR A 172 9.75 -9.05 4.42
N GLU A 173 9.66 -9.33 5.72
CA GLU A 173 10.02 -10.62 6.28
C GLU A 173 8.74 -11.35 6.72
N GLY A 174 8.42 -12.43 6.02
CA GLY A 174 7.25 -13.25 6.30
C GLY A 174 7.64 -14.64 6.80
N GLY A 175 6.92 -15.15 7.80
CA GLY A 175 7.06 -16.53 8.24
C GLY A 175 6.07 -17.42 7.49
N PHE A 176 6.58 -18.34 6.70
CA PHE A 176 5.81 -19.41 6.07
C PHE A 176 6.43 -20.75 6.43
N TYR A 177 5.64 -21.59 7.07
CA TYR A 177 5.98 -23.02 7.20
C TYR A 177 4.74 -23.89 7.38
#